data_c78ba294d8d5c193c48cade2fc91f323
#
_entry.id   c78ba294d8d5c193c48cade2fc91f323
#
_cell.length_a   1.000
_cell.length_b   1.000
_cell.length_c   1.000
_cell.angle_alpha   90.00
_cell.angle_beta   90.00
_cell.angle_gamma   90.00
#
_symmetry.space_group_name_H-M   'P 1'
#
loop_
_entity.id
_entity.type
_entity.pdbx_description
1 polymer ?
#
loop_
_entity_poly.entity_id
_entity_poly.type
_entity_poly.pdbx_seq_one_letter_code
_entity_poly.pdbx_strand_id
1 'polypeptide(L)'
;MTGVRFSARDWSAEEDLLGFFGPDSVTWKVHADPVYSVGGLRALLLQALHPVAMDGVARNSTFRESPWQRLVRTAEYVDVLTFGTRREAVRAVRRVRGLHRRLGGTEETTGRSYRVDDPDLLLWVHNCEVDSLLDVARRVGVVTDVEADRYVAEQVTAAELVGVDRADVPASVAELADYFERIRPQLALTPAGREAWRFLVVPPMPRWVQFLTPARPAWGSLASLGVATLPPWARKLASLPGLTLTDAAATAALRAFRTGMLALPERARHSPVRRAGFERTASAVAVGA
;
A
#
# COMPACT_ATOMS: atom_id res chain seq x y z
N MET A 1 -5.03 24.82 9.57
CA MET A 1 -3.93 24.27 8.75
C MET A 1 -2.65 24.18 9.60
N THR A 2 -2.60 23.26 10.53
CA THR A 2 -1.41 23.01 11.37
C THR A 2 -0.71 21.76 10.82
N GLY A 3 0.01 21.94 9.71
CA GLY A 3 0.85 20.86 9.19
C GLY A 3 2.00 20.60 10.16
N VAL A 4 2.11 19.37 10.63
CA VAL A 4 3.24 18.91 11.44
C VAL A 4 4.52 19.28 10.70
N ARG A 5 5.29 20.22 11.27
CA ARG A 5 6.61 20.61 10.76
C ARG A 5 7.61 19.58 11.26
N PHE A 6 7.81 18.50 10.53
CA PHE A 6 8.96 17.64 10.76
C PHE A 6 10.23 18.41 10.39
N SER A 7 10.85 19.03 11.39
CA SER A 7 12.16 19.64 11.23
C SER A 7 13.23 18.56 11.41
N ALA A 8 14.10 18.40 10.42
CA ALA A 8 15.23 17.46 10.50
C ALA A 8 16.26 17.83 11.59
N ARG A 9 16.01 18.90 12.36
CA ARG A 9 16.87 19.37 13.47
C ARG A 9 16.50 18.75 14.82
N ASP A 10 15.34 18.06 14.90
CA ASP A 10 14.74 17.66 16.17
C ASP A 10 14.98 16.18 16.53
N TRP A 11 15.76 15.45 15.72
CA TRP A 11 16.02 14.02 15.97
C TRP A 11 17.47 13.76 16.33
N SER A 12 17.67 12.87 17.30
CA SER A 12 18.97 12.27 17.57
C SER A 12 19.46 11.46 16.38
N ALA A 13 20.77 11.17 16.31
CA ALA A 13 21.32 10.30 15.26
C ALA A 13 20.70 8.90 15.30
N GLU A 14 20.44 8.36 16.49
CA GLU A 14 19.82 7.07 16.69
C GLU A 14 18.36 7.05 16.19
N GLU A 15 17.56 8.05 16.57
CA GLU A 15 16.19 8.19 16.10
C GLU A 15 16.10 8.34 14.58
N ASP A 16 17.05 9.06 13.96
CA ASP A 16 17.12 9.16 12.50
C ASP A 16 17.40 7.78 11.88
N LEU A 17 18.35 7.04 12.45
CA LEU A 17 18.73 5.71 11.97
C LEU A 17 17.59 4.68 12.11
N LEU A 18 16.83 4.70 13.18
CA LEU A 18 15.71 3.77 13.40
C LEU A 18 14.51 4.07 12.48
N GLY A 19 14.45 5.25 11.88
CA GLY A 19 13.34 5.67 11.05
C GLY A 19 12.09 6.05 11.84
N PHE A 20 10.93 6.06 11.21
CA PHE A 20 9.63 6.29 11.85
C PHE A 20 9.05 5.02 12.45
N PHE A 21 9.37 3.88 11.85
CA PHE A 21 8.96 2.55 12.29
C PHE A 21 10.24 1.77 12.63
N GLY A 22 10.53 1.54 13.86
CA GLY A 22 11.68 0.73 14.28
C GLY A 22 11.49 -0.77 13.98
N PRO A 23 12.55 -1.59 14.09
CA PRO A 23 12.50 -3.03 13.82
C PRO A 23 11.51 -3.80 14.72
N ASP A 24 11.16 -3.24 15.90
CA ASP A 24 10.21 -3.83 16.84
C ASP A 24 8.75 -3.44 16.57
N SER A 25 8.51 -2.64 15.52
CA SER A 25 7.15 -2.27 15.13
C SER A 25 6.44 -3.41 14.40
N VAL A 26 5.11 -3.44 14.54
CA VAL A 26 4.28 -4.36 13.76
C VAL A 26 4.30 -3.97 12.28
N THR A 27 4.41 -2.68 11.99
CA THR A 27 4.58 -2.15 10.63
C THR A 27 5.79 -2.78 9.94
N TRP A 28 6.93 -2.83 10.60
CA TRP A 28 8.13 -3.47 10.05
C TRP A 28 7.90 -4.95 9.75
N LYS A 29 7.29 -5.67 10.70
CA LYS A 29 6.95 -7.09 10.59
C LYS A 29 6.03 -7.37 9.40
N VAL A 30 4.99 -6.58 9.21
CA VAL A 30 4.01 -6.70 8.12
C VAL A 30 4.64 -6.38 6.76
N HIS A 31 5.37 -5.26 6.67
CA HIS A 31 5.93 -4.79 5.41
C HIS A 31 7.16 -5.62 4.96
N ALA A 32 7.83 -6.31 5.87
CA ALA A 32 8.93 -7.20 5.53
C ALA A 32 8.47 -8.58 5.02
N ASP A 33 7.24 -8.99 5.31
CA ASP A 33 6.74 -10.30 4.90
C ASP A 33 6.43 -10.36 3.39
N PRO A 34 6.68 -11.49 2.71
CA PRO A 34 6.41 -11.64 1.28
C PRO A 34 4.96 -11.36 0.85
N VAL A 35 3.97 -11.55 1.74
CA VAL A 35 2.56 -11.26 1.43
C VAL A 35 2.29 -9.78 1.21
N TYR A 36 3.21 -8.89 1.60
CA TYR A 36 3.18 -7.46 1.29
C TYR A 36 2.90 -7.19 -0.20
N SER A 37 3.49 -7.97 -1.11
CA SER A 37 3.28 -7.80 -2.55
C SER A 37 1.82 -8.04 -2.97
N VAL A 38 1.16 -9.04 -2.34
CA VAL A 38 -0.28 -9.32 -2.56
C VAL A 38 -1.13 -8.20 -1.95
N GLY A 39 -0.81 -7.77 -0.72
CA GLY A 39 -1.49 -6.67 -0.04
C GLY A 39 -1.39 -5.36 -0.81
N GLY A 40 -0.21 -5.03 -1.34
CA GLY A 40 0.00 -3.85 -2.18
C GLY A 40 -0.86 -3.87 -3.44
N LEU A 41 -0.93 -5.00 -4.14
CA LEU A 41 -1.79 -5.13 -5.32
C LEU A 41 -3.28 -5.06 -4.95
N ARG A 42 -3.69 -5.70 -3.84
CA ARG A 42 -5.05 -5.58 -3.29
C ARG A 42 -5.41 -4.14 -2.97
N ALA A 43 -4.49 -3.37 -2.38
CA ALA A 43 -4.68 -1.96 -2.09
C ALA A 43 -4.95 -1.14 -3.35
N LEU A 44 -4.16 -1.33 -4.40
CA LEU A 44 -4.36 -0.64 -5.68
C LEU A 44 -5.71 -0.98 -6.33
N LEU A 45 -6.17 -2.23 -6.21
CA LEU A 45 -7.49 -2.64 -6.69
C LEU A 45 -8.61 -1.97 -5.90
N LEU A 46 -8.49 -1.83 -4.56
CA LEU A 46 -9.44 -1.07 -3.74
C LEU A 46 -9.42 0.42 -4.08
N GLN A 47 -8.23 1.01 -4.17
CA GLN A 47 -8.06 2.44 -4.49
C GLN A 47 -8.77 2.82 -5.79
N ALA A 48 -8.80 1.93 -6.77
CA ALA A 48 -9.46 2.15 -8.06
C ALA A 48 -11.01 2.19 -7.98
N LEU A 49 -11.60 1.88 -6.83
CA LEU A 49 -13.06 1.94 -6.62
C LEU A 49 -13.55 3.34 -6.23
N HIS A 50 -12.67 4.30 -5.94
CA HIS A 50 -13.09 5.67 -5.62
C HIS A 50 -13.05 6.53 -6.89
N PRO A 51 -14.22 7.03 -7.37
CA PRO A 51 -14.31 7.75 -8.65
C PRO A 51 -13.32 8.92 -8.77
N VAL A 52 -13.31 9.81 -7.77
CA VAL A 52 -12.47 11.02 -7.77
C VAL A 52 -10.98 10.66 -7.67
N ALA A 53 -10.61 9.73 -6.79
CA ALA A 53 -9.22 9.29 -6.68
C ALA A 53 -8.73 8.66 -7.99
N MET A 54 -9.59 7.89 -8.65
CA MET A 54 -9.24 7.24 -9.91
C MET A 54 -9.17 8.23 -11.08
N ASP A 55 -10.04 9.24 -11.12
CA ASP A 55 -9.93 10.34 -12.09
C ASP A 55 -8.59 11.08 -11.92
N GLY A 56 -8.20 11.37 -10.66
CA GLY A 56 -6.89 11.95 -10.35
C GLY A 56 -5.72 11.12 -10.88
N VAL A 57 -5.78 9.81 -10.73
CA VAL A 57 -4.78 8.88 -11.29
C VAL A 57 -4.82 8.87 -12.81
N ALA A 58 -6.01 8.80 -13.41
CA ALA A 58 -6.16 8.69 -14.86
C ALA A 58 -5.66 9.92 -15.62
N ARG A 59 -5.85 11.12 -15.04
CA ARG A 59 -5.43 12.39 -15.66
C ARG A 59 -3.98 12.77 -15.39
N ASN A 60 -3.48 12.44 -14.21
CA ASN A 60 -2.22 13.00 -13.71
C ASN A 60 -1.08 11.96 -13.61
N SER A 61 -1.34 10.71 -13.98
CA SER A 61 -0.37 9.64 -13.82
C SER A 61 0.02 9.03 -15.16
N THR A 62 1.27 8.64 -15.26
CA THR A 62 1.83 7.91 -16.42
C THR A 62 1.53 6.41 -16.38
N PHE A 63 0.43 5.98 -15.73
CA PHE A 63 0.17 4.53 -15.58
C PHE A 63 -0.11 3.84 -16.94
N ARG A 64 -0.57 4.60 -17.94
CA ARG A 64 -0.80 4.10 -19.29
C ARG A 64 0.48 3.90 -20.07
N GLU A 65 1.40 4.86 -19.95
CA GLU A 65 2.68 4.86 -20.66
C GLU A 65 3.73 4.00 -19.98
N SER A 66 3.75 4.01 -18.64
CA SER A 66 4.81 3.38 -17.85
C SER A 66 4.27 2.73 -16.57
N PRO A 67 3.36 1.73 -16.66
CA PRO A 67 2.69 1.13 -15.50
C PRO A 67 3.69 0.49 -14.51
N TRP A 68 4.70 -0.19 -15.02
CA TRP A 68 5.74 -0.83 -14.21
C TRP A 68 6.57 0.15 -13.41
N GLN A 69 7.00 1.24 -14.05
CA GLN A 69 7.77 2.27 -13.34
C GLN A 69 6.95 2.93 -12.23
N ARG A 70 5.65 3.11 -12.45
CA ARG A 70 4.78 3.65 -11.43
C ARG A 70 4.63 2.70 -10.25
N LEU A 71 4.42 1.40 -10.49
CA LEU A 71 4.33 0.39 -9.43
C LEU A 71 5.62 0.35 -8.61
N VAL A 72 6.78 0.33 -9.27
CA VAL A 72 8.10 0.33 -8.62
C VAL A 72 8.27 1.57 -7.75
N ARG A 73 7.99 2.77 -8.28
CA ARG A 73 8.11 4.04 -7.52
C ARG A 73 7.18 4.07 -6.30
N THR A 74 5.99 3.50 -6.42
CA THR A 74 5.05 3.42 -5.30
C THR A 74 5.58 2.48 -4.22
N ALA A 75 6.06 1.30 -4.61
CA ALA A 75 6.67 0.35 -3.68
C ALA A 75 7.94 0.91 -3.02
N GLU A 76 8.80 1.58 -3.78
CA GLU A 76 9.99 2.26 -3.24
C GLU A 76 9.63 3.36 -2.24
N TYR A 77 8.57 4.13 -2.50
CA TYR A 77 8.10 5.15 -1.56
C TYR A 77 7.69 4.52 -0.23
N VAL A 78 6.89 3.45 -0.25
CA VAL A 78 6.46 2.75 0.96
C VAL A 78 7.64 2.10 1.67
N ASP A 79 8.57 1.51 0.92
CA ASP A 79 9.79 0.93 1.49
C ASP A 79 10.67 1.99 2.18
N VAL A 80 10.84 3.17 1.57
CA VAL A 80 11.61 4.27 2.18
C VAL A 80 10.90 4.80 3.43
N LEU A 81 9.57 4.89 3.42
CA LEU A 81 8.80 5.34 4.56
C LEU A 81 8.92 4.37 5.74
N THR A 82 8.94 3.07 5.47
CA THR A 82 9.01 2.01 6.48
C THR A 82 10.43 1.72 6.95
N PHE A 83 11.35 1.51 6.00
CA PHE A 83 12.69 0.98 6.26
C PHE A 83 13.79 2.02 6.12
N GLY A 84 13.50 3.22 5.63
CA GLY A 84 14.47 4.32 5.49
C GLY A 84 14.74 5.03 6.81
N THR A 85 15.76 5.88 6.83
CA THR A 85 15.98 6.84 7.92
C THR A 85 14.85 7.88 7.93
N ARG A 86 14.64 8.56 9.06
CA ARG A 86 13.65 9.66 9.14
C ARG A 86 13.92 10.72 8.08
N ARG A 87 15.19 11.07 7.83
CA ARG A 87 15.57 12.05 6.81
C ARG A 87 15.24 11.60 5.40
N GLU A 88 15.44 10.31 5.08
CA GLU A 88 15.06 9.74 3.79
C GLU A 88 13.55 9.75 3.60
N ALA A 89 12.80 9.29 4.60
CA ALA A 89 11.35 9.28 4.59
C ALA A 89 10.79 10.70 4.40
N VAL A 90 11.27 11.69 5.16
CA VAL A 90 10.83 13.10 5.01
C VAL A 90 11.16 13.66 3.63
N ARG A 91 12.31 13.34 3.04
CA ARG A 91 12.63 13.76 1.67
C ARG A 91 11.65 13.14 0.66
N ALA A 92 11.35 11.84 0.79
CA ALA A 92 10.39 11.17 -0.07
C ALA A 92 8.98 11.76 0.05
N VAL A 93 8.50 11.96 1.28
CA VAL A 93 7.21 12.61 1.58
C VAL A 93 7.12 14.01 1.01
N ARG A 94 8.14 14.86 1.22
CA ARG A 94 8.16 16.23 0.66
C ARG A 94 8.05 16.24 -0.84
N ARG A 95 8.70 15.29 -1.53
CA ARG A 95 8.59 15.14 -2.99
C ARG A 95 7.17 14.78 -3.40
N VAL A 96 6.56 13.79 -2.76
CA VAL A 96 5.19 13.34 -3.05
C VAL A 96 4.17 14.45 -2.77
N ARG A 97 4.23 15.09 -1.60
CA ARG A 97 3.36 16.24 -1.26
C ARG A 97 3.54 17.41 -2.23
N GLY A 98 4.79 17.68 -2.64
CA GLY A 98 5.08 18.73 -3.62
C GLY A 98 4.45 18.44 -4.99
N LEU A 99 4.40 17.17 -5.38
CA LEU A 99 3.70 16.74 -6.60
C LEU A 99 2.19 16.87 -6.43
N HIS A 100 1.61 16.28 -5.38
CA HIS A 100 0.16 16.26 -5.14
C HIS A 100 -0.45 17.67 -5.11
N ARG A 101 0.22 18.65 -4.49
CA ARG A 101 -0.24 20.05 -4.46
C ARG A 101 -0.37 20.73 -5.82
N ARG A 102 0.26 20.19 -6.86
CA ARG A 102 0.21 20.74 -8.22
C ARG A 102 -0.84 20.08 -9.09
N LEU A 103 -1.43 19.00 -8.62
CA LEU A 103 -2.32 18.14 -9.37
C LEU A 103 -3.75 18.30 -8.86
N GLY A 104 -4.69 18.27 -9.79
CA GLY A 104 -6.12 18.34 -9.53
C GLY A 104 -6.88 18.18 -10.83
N GLY A 105 -8.19 18.30 -10.74
CA GLY A 105 -9.07 18.15 -11.89
C GLY A 105 -10.54 18.35 -11.53
N THR A 106 -11.40 17.96 -12.45
CA THR A 106 -12.83 17.85 -12.24
C THR A 106 -13.26 16.45 -12.68
N GLU A 107 -13.85 15.70 -11.77
CA GLU A 107 -14.32 14.34 -12.01
C GLU A 107 -15.49 14.37 -13.00
N GLU A 108 -15.44 13.53 -14.05
CA GLU A 108 -16.33 13.64 -15.21
C GLU A 108 -17.78 13.27 -14.90
N THR A 109 -18.02 12.35 -13.99
CA THR A 109 -19.38 11.83 -13.72
C THR A 109 -20.20 12.78 -12.85
N THR A 110 -19.57 13.38 -11.85
CA THR A 110 -20.22 14.22 -10.84
C THR A 110 -20.00 15.72 -11.07
N GLY A 111 -19.03 16.09 -11.91
CA GLY A 111 -18.58 17.48 -12.08
C GLY A 111 -17.86 18.05 -10.84
N ARG A 112 -17.50 17.20 -9.86
CA ARG A 112 -16.82 17.64 -8.63
C ARG A 112 -15.36 18.01 -8.93
N SER A 113 -15.00 19.26 -8.66
CA SER A 113 -13.59 19.67 -8.66
C SER A 113 -12.87 19.10 -7.44
N TYR A 114 -11.62 18.68 -7.63
CA TYR A 114 -10.78 18.10 -6.58
C TYR A 114 -9.31 18.51 -6.74
N ARG A 115 -8.57 18.38 -5.66
CA ARG A 115 -7.11 18.41 -5.63
C ARG A 115 -6.60 17.03 -5.22
N VAL A 116 -5.45 16.63 -5.74
CA VAL A 116 -4.86 15.31 -5.39
C VAL A 116 -4.35 15.30 -3.93
N ASP A 117 -4.10 16.46 -3.33
CA ASP A 117 -3.75 16.62 -1.93
C ASP A 117 -4.96 16.86 -1.00
N ASP A 118 -6.20 16.65 -1.47
CA ASP A 118 -7.38 16.67 -0.60
C ASP A 118 -7.26 15.60 0.48
N PRO A 119 -7.44 15.95 1.76
CA PRO A 119 -7.27 15.01 2.88
C PRO A 119 -8.10 13.74 2.75
N ASP A 120 -9.34 13.84 2.28
CA ASP A 120 -10.24 12.69 2.08
C ASP A 120 -9.68 11.70 1.05
N LEU A 121 -9.05 12.19 -0.03
CA LEU A 121 -8.45 11.35 -1.06
C LEU A 121 -7.16 10.70 -0.56
N LEU A 122 -6.35 11.43 0.21
CA LEU A 122 -5.15 10.89 0.84
C LEU A 122 -5.52 9.81 1.86
N LEU A 123 -6.54 10.06 2.67
CA LEU A 123 -7.06 9.13 3.68
C LEU A 123 -7.61 7.85 3.02
N TRP A 124 -8.35 7.98 1.91
CA TRP A 124 -8.82 6.82 1.15
C TRP A 124 -7.68 5.92 0.69
N VAL A 125 -6.67 6.52 0.04
CA VAL A 125 -5.50 5.78 -0.47
C VAL A 125 -4.76 5.10 0.67
N HIS A 126 -4.52 5.81 1.78
CA HIS A 126 -3.88 5.30 2.98
C HIS A 126 -4.65 4.12 3.61
N ASN A 127 -5.94 4.29 3.85
CA ASN A 127 -6.76 3.25 4.48
C ASN A 127 -6.89 1.99 3.61
N CYS A 128 -6.94 2.13 2.28
CA CYS A 128 -6.86 0.97 1.39
C CYS A 128 -5.55 0.20 1.53
N GLU A 129 -4.43 0.88 1.74
CA GLU A 129 -3.13 0.26 1.96
C GLU A 129 -3.11 -0.45 3.31
N VAL A 130 -3.50 0.24 4.39
CA VAL A 130 -3.53 -0.31 5.76
C VAL A 130 -4.40 -1.55 5.84
N ASP A 131 -5.65 -1.49 5.37
CA ASP A 131 -6.58 -2.62 5.35
C ASP A 131 -6.04 -3.80 4.54
N SER A 132 -5.45 -3.51 3.38
CA SER A 132 -4.96 -4.57 2.50
C SER A 132 -3.76 -5.31 3.04
N LEU A 133 -2.80 -4.59 3.60
CA LEU A 133 -1.61 -5.19 4.20
C LEU A 133 -1.97 -5.94 5.48
N LEU A 134 -2.87 -5.40 6.28
CA LEU A 134 -3.36 -6.05 7.50
C LEU A 134 -4.13 -7.35 7.19
N ASP A 135 -5.07 -7.31 6.24
CA ASP A 135 -5.87 -8.50 5.87
C ASP A 135 -4.98 -9.67 5.45
N VAL A 136 -4.04 -9.43 4.52
CA VAL A 136 -3.16 -10.51 4.05
C VAL A 136 -2.23 -11.01 5.16
N ALA A 137 -1.73 -10.13 6.05
CA ALA A 137 -0.89 -10.51 7.18
C ALA A 137 -1.64 -11.37 8.21
N ARG A 138 -2.90 -11.01 8.52
CA ARG A 138 -3.78 -11.80 9.41
C ARG A 138 -4.11 -13.18 8.83
N ARG A 139 -4.46 -13.27 7.55
CA ARG A 139 -4.79 -14.54 6.87
C ARG A 139 -3.67 -15.57 6.94
N VAL A 140 -2.43 -15.12 6.94
CA VAL A 140 -1.26 -16.02 7.01
C VAL A 140 -0.65 -16.15 8.42
N GLY A 141 -1.24 -15.51 9.43
CA GLY A 141 -0.79 -15.58 10.82
C GLY A 141 0.50 -14.80 11.10
N VAL A 142 0.80 -13.77 10.31
CA VAL A 142 1.93 -12.85 10.57
C VAL A 142 1.65 -11.97 11.77
N VAL A 143 0.40 -11.53 11.94
CA VAL A 143 -0.03 -10.70 13.07
C VAL A 143 -1.15 -11.36 13.86
N THR A 144 -1.14 -11.16 15.17
CA THR A 144 -2.24 -11.50 16.09
C THR A 144 -3.30 -10.40 16.08
N ASP A 145 -4.44 -10.61 16.75
CA ASP A 145 -5.47 -9.58 16.85
C ASP A 145 -5.00 -8.34 17.64
N VAL A 146 -4.19 -8.52 18.69
CA VAL A 146 -3.59 -7.42 19.44
C VAL A 146 -2.59 -6.63 18.58
N GLU A 147 -1.78 -7.33 17.80
CA GLU A 147 -0.84 -6.68 16.86
C GLU A 147 -1.58 -5.99 15.71
N ALA A 148 -2.79 -6.43 15.34
CA ALA A 148 -3.59 -5.79 14.31
C ALA A 148 -3.97 -4.36 14.68
N ASP A 149 -4.45 -4.14 15.90
CA ASP A 149 -4.76 -2.79 16.41
C ASP A 149 -3.49 -1.93 16.50
N ARG A 150 -2.39 -2.52 17.01
CA ARG A 150 -1.11 -1.83 17.06
C ARG A 150 -0.62 -1.42 15.66
N TYR A 151 -0.77 -2.29 14.66
CA TYR A 151 -0.42 -1.96 13.28
C TYR A 151 -1.20 -0.74 12.77
N VAL A 152 -2.53 -0.73 12.94
CA VAL A 152 -3.37 0.39 12.51
C VAL A 152 -2.96 1.69 13.22
N ALA A 153 -2.72 1.65 14.54
CA ALA A 153 -2.27 2.79 15.31
C ALA A 153 -0.88 3.31 14.86
N GLU A 154 0.05 2.44 14.53
CA GLU A 154 1.37 2.82 13.99
C GLU A 154 1.23 3.53 12.64
N GLN A 155 0.29 3.09 11.78
CA GLN A 155 0.07 3.67 10.45
C GLN A 155 -0.48 5.10 10.47
N VAL A 156 -1.00 5.59 11.58
CA VAL A 156 -1.37 7.00 11.76
C VAL A 156 -0.19 7.92 11.43
N THR A 157 1.03 7.52 11.80
CA THR A 157 2.25 8.29 11.48
C THR A 157 2.46 8.44 9.96
N ALA A 158 2.20 7.39 9.18
CA ALA A 158 2.32 7.45 7.72
C ALA A 158 1.31 8.43 7.11
N ALA A 159 0.07 8.44 7.60
CA ALA A 159 -0.98 9.37 7.16
C ALA A 159 -0.64 10.83 7.50
N GLU A 160 -0.16 11.09 8.72
CA GLU A 160 0.29 12.43 9.13
C GLU A 160 1.42 12.94 8.22
N LEU A 161 2.38 12.09 7.90
CA LEU A 161 3.49 12.43 7.02
C LEU A 161 3.01 12.89 5.64
N VAL A 162 2.01 12.24 5.05
CA VAL A 162 1.48 12.64 3.74
C VAL A 162 0.54 13.83 3.81
N GLY A 163 0.07 14.22 4.98
CA GLY A 163 -0.68 15.48 5.21
C GLY A 163 -2.12 15.33 5.65
N VAL A 164 -2.51 14.14 6.12
CA VAL A 164 -3.80 13.93 6.78
C VAL A 164 -3.69 14.39 8.24
N ASP A 165 -4.76 14.95 8.80
CA ASP A 165 -4.79 15.27 10.22
C ASP A 165 -4.92 13.96 11.03
N ARG A 166 -4.13 13.85 12.09
CA ARG A 166 -4.11 12.67 12.96
C ARG A 166 -5.49 12.32 13.51
N ALA A 167 -6.30 13.34 13.80
CA ALA A 167 -7.64 13.15 14.36
C ALA A 167 -8.62 12.49 13.38
N ASP A 168 -8.34 12.54 12.08
CA ASP A 168 -9.19 11.96 11.04
C ASP A 168 -8.77 10.53 10.67
N VAL A 169 -7.58 10.07 11.13
CA VAL A 169 -7.02 8.77 10.75
C VAL A 169 -7.48 7.68 11.72
N PRO A 170 -8.07 6.57 11.22
CA PRO A 170 -8.36 5.41 12.06
C PRO A 170 -7.11 4.90 12.79
N ALA A 171 -7.22 4.68 14.09
CA ALA A 171 -6.15 4.20 14.95
C ALA A 171 -6.41 2.80 15.54
N SER A 172 -7.51 2.15 15.14
CA SER A 172 -7.87 0.79 15.51
C SER A 172 -8.53 0.05 14.34
N VAL A 173 -8.57 -1.27 14.41
CA VAL A 173 -9.25 -2.12 13.41
C VAL A 173 -10.74 -1.76 13.33
N ALA A 174 -11.38 -1.47 14.46
CA ALA A 174 -12.78 -1.09 14.52
C ALA A 174 -13.03 0.24 13.78
N GLU A 175 -12.24 1.27 14.06
CA GLU A 175 -12.34 2.57 13.39
C GLU A 175 -12.07 2.47 11.88
N LEU A 176 -11.12 1.62 11.48
CA LEU A 176 -10.85 1.36 10.07
C LEU A 176 -12.04 0.68 9.38
N ALA A 177 -12.69 -0.28 10.03
CA ALA A 177 -13.90 -0.92 9.53
C ALA A 177 -15.05 0.10 9.38
N ASP A 178 -15.27 0.93 10.40
CA ASP A 178 -16.26 2.01 10.38
C ASP A 178 -16.01 3.02 9.26
N TYR A 179 -14.74 3.34 8.99
CA TYR A 179 -14.38 4.18 7.86
C TYR A 179 -14.84 3.58 6.52
N PHE A 180 -14.58 2.29 6.29
CA PHE A 180 -15.02 1.62 5.06
C PHE A 180 -16.54 1.54 4.93
N GLU A 181 -17.28 1.34 6.03
CA GLU A 181 -18.75 1.38 5.99
C GLU A 181 -19.26 2.78 5.58
N ARG A 182 -18.70 3.84 6.13
CA ARG A 182 -19.11 5.22 5.84
C ARG A 182 -18.80 5.66 4.40
N ILE A 183 -17.65 5.24 3.83
CA ILE A 183 -17.25 5.67 2.48
C ILE A 183 -17.92 4.86 1.37
N ARG A 184 -18.37 3.64 1.68
CA ARG A 184 -18.92 2.68 0.70
C ARG A 184 -19.97 3.24 -0.26
N PRO A 185 -20.92 4.11 0.15
CA PRO A 185 -21.89 4.72 -0.76
C PRO A 185 -21.29 5.62 -1.85
N GLN A 186 -20.05 6.09 -1.67
CA GLN A 186 -19.35 6.95 -2.61
C GLN A 186 -18.52 6.14 -3.63
N LEU A 187 -18.41 4.82 -3.44
CA LEU A 187 -17.53 3.97 -4.23
C LEU A 187 -18.26 3.42 -5.47
N ALA A 188 -17.56 3.44 -6.60
CA ALA A 188 -18.02 2.86 -7.85
C ALA A 188 -16.83 2.48 -8.74
N LEU A 189 -16.95 1.40 -9.50
CA LEU A 189 -15.96 1.05 -10.52
C LEU A 189 -16.26 1.82 -11.81
N THR A 190 -15.66 2.99 -11.96
CA THR A 190 -15.77 3.86 -13.15
C THR A 190 -15.06 3.24 -14.36
N PRO A 191 -15.26 3.78 -15.60
CA PRO A 191 -14.47 3.39 -16.77
C PRO A 191 -12.96 3.48 -16.54
N ALA A 192 -12.48 4.55 -15.91
CA ALA A 192 -11.07 4.72 -15.54
C ALA A 192 -10.61 3.68 -14.51
N GLY A 193 -11.46 3.37 -13.53
CA GLY A 193 -11.21 2.30 -12.56
C GLY A 193 -11.10 0.93 -13.22
N ARG A 194 -11.98 0.60 -14.17
CA ARG A 194 -11.92 -0.65 -14.97
C ARG A 194 -10.64 -0.74 -15.79
N GLU A 195 -10.21 0.36 -16.38
CA GLU A 195 -8.95 0.41 -17.11
C GLU A 195 -7.76 0.13 -16.18
N ALA A 196 -7.71 0.78 -15.01
CA ALA A 196 -6.67 0.54 -14.02
C ALA A 196 -6.66 -0.91 -13.53
N TRP A 197 -7.82 -1.50 -13.25
CA TRP A 197 -7.95 -2.91 -12.90
C TRP A 197 -7.38 -3.83 -13.98
N ARG A 198 -7.68 -3.55 -15.27
CA ARG A 198 -7.12 -4.31 -16.37
C ARG A 198 -5.59 -4.24 -16.38
N PHE A 199 -5.00 -3.06 -16.18
CA PHE A 199 -3.56 -2.91 -16.06
C PHE A 199 -2.96 -3.67 -14.87
N LEU A 200 -3.66 -3.67 -13.73
CA LEU A 200 -3.20 -4.36 -12.53
C LEU A 200 -3.28 -5.89 -12.67
N VAL A 201 -4.33 -6.40 -13.31
CA VAL A 201 -4.55 -7.85 -13.45
C VAL A 201 -3.80 -8.41 -14.66
N VAL A 202 -3.78 -7.68 -15.78
CA VAL A 202 -3.14 -8.10 -17.03
C VAL A 202 -2.27 -6.96 -17.57
N PRO A 203 -1.14 -6.66 -16.90
CA PRO A 203 -0.26 -5.57 -17.31
C PRO A 203 0.40 -5.88 -18.66
N PRO A 204 0.68 -4.84 -19.46
CA PRO A 204 1.45 -5.01 -20.68
C PRO A 204 2.86 -5.49 -20.37
N MET A 205 3.30 -6.50 -21.07
CA MET A 205 4.66 -7.05 -20.96
C MET A 205 5.28 -7.17 -22.35
N PRO A 206 6.58 -6.89 -22.53
CA PRO A 206 7.28 -7.19 -23.78
C PRO A 206 7.11 -8.66 -24.17
N ARG A 207 6.97 -8.95 -25.47
CA ARG A 207 6.72 -10.32 -25.95
C ARG A 207 7.73 -11.34 -25.44
N TRP A 208 9.03 -10.98 -25.44
CA TRP A 208 10.07 -11.87 -24.93
C TRP A 208 9.91 -12.18 -23.42
N VAL A 209 9.52 -11.19 -22.59
CA VAL A 209 9.22 -11.42 -21.17
C VAL A 209 8.05 -12.36 -21.03
N GLN A 210 6.99 -12.13 -21.82
CA GLN A 210 5.73 -12.85 -21.77
C GLN A 210 5.88 -14.34 -22.13
N PHE A 211 6.73 -14.66 -23.10
CA PHE A 211 6.85 -16.02 -23.63
C PHE A 211 8.13 -16.76 -23.22
N LEU A 212 9.18 -16.05 -22.83
CA LEU A 212 10.47 -16.65 -22.49
C LEU A 212 10.80 -16.60 -21.00
N THR A 213 9.91 -16.07 -20.15
CA THR A 213 10.10 -16.01 -18.70
C THR A 213 8.84 -16.42 -17.94
N PRO A 214 8.96 -16.82 -16.66
CA PRO A 214 7.80 -17.10 -15.81
C PRO A 214 7.07 -15.84 -15.31
N ALA A 215 7.43 -14.64 -15.78
CA ALA A 215 6.90 -13.38 -15.27
C ALA A 215 5.36 -13.28 -15.42
N ARG A 216 4.81 -13.74 -16.55
CA ARG A 216 3.36 -13.69 -16.76
C ARG A 216 2.56 -14.60 -15.84
N PRO A 217 2.86 -15.91 -15.69
CA PRO A 217 2.16 -16.75 -14.73
C PRO A 217 2.42 -16.32 -13.27
N ALA A 218 3.62 -15.84 -12.94
CA ALA A 218 3.93 -15.33 -11.61
C ALA A 218 3.08 -14.09 -11.28
N TRP A 219 2.98 -13.13 -12.22
CA TRP A 219 2.10 -11.98 -12.04
C TRP A 219 0.62 -12.37 -11.97
N GLY A 220 0.18 -13.29 -12.84
CA GLY A 220 -1.18 -13.81 -12.83
C GLY A 220 -1.56 -14.43 -11.48
N SER A 221 -0.65 -15.18 -10.86
CA SER A 221 -0.84 -15.74 -9.52
C SER A 221 -0.96 -14.64 -8.47
N LEU A 222 -0.09 -13.64 -8.50
CA LEU A 222 -0.13 -12.49 -7.61
C LEU A 222 -1.44 -11.70 -7.75
N ALA A 223 -1.85 -11.42 -8.99
CA ALA A 223 -3.07 -10.68 -9.30
C ALA A 223 -4.32 -11.46 -8.85
N SER A 224 -4.35 -12.77 -9.10
CA SER A 224 -5.44 -13.65 -8.64
C SER A 224 -5.58 -13.65 -7.13
N LEU A 225 -4.48 -13.69 -6.38
CA LEU A 225 -4.49 -13.58 -4.92
C LEU A 225 -4.98 -12.20 -4.46
N GLY A 226 -4.52 -11.11 -5.10
CA GLY A 226 -4.98 -9.76 -4.80
C GLY A 226 -6.50 -9.61 -5.00
N VAL A 227 -7.04 -10.14 -6.10
CA VAL A 227 -8.49 -10.13 -6.38
C VAL A 227 -9.25 -11.04 -5.41
N ALA A 228 -8.76 -12.25 -5.15
CA ALA A 228 -9.44 -13.23 -4.29
C ALA A 228 -9.53 -12.79 -2.82
N THR A 229 -8.58 -12.00 -2.36
CA THR A 229 -8.54 -11.44 -0.99
C THR A 229 -9.32 -10.15 -0.82
N LEU A 230 -9.87 -9.55 -1.90
CA LEU A 230 -10.74 -8.37 -1.79
C LEU A 230 -11.96 -8.66 -0.91
N PRO A 231 -12.43 -7.67 -0.13
CA PRO A 231 -13.63 -7.85 0.67
C PRO A 231 -14.87 -8.07 -0.24
N PRO A 232 -15.89 -8.82 0.25
CA PRO A 232 -17.07 -9.18 -0.56
C PRO A 232 -17.76 -7.99 -1.22
N TRP A 233 -17.84 -6.85 -0.52
CA TRP A 233 -18.45 -5.63 -1.06
C TRP A 233 -17.67 -5.05 -2.25
N ALA A 234 -16.33 -5.09 -2.22
CA ALA A 234 -15.50 -4.62 -3.32
C ALA A 234 -15.61 -5.53 -4.54
N ARG A 235 -15.62 -6.86 -4.33
CA ARG A 235 -15.86 -7.82 -5.41
C ARG A 235 -17.23 -7.60 -6.06
N LYS A 236 -18.26 -7.32 -5.25
CA LYS A 236 -19.62 -7.01 -5.76
C LYS A 236 -19.64 -5.75 -6.62
N LEU A 237 -18.96 -4.66 -6.19
CA LEU A 237 -18.82 -3.43 -6.98
C LEU A 237 -18.09 -3.68 -8.31
N ALA A 238 -17.13 -4.60 -8.32
CA ALA A 238 -16.41 -5.00 -9.53
C ALA A 238 -17.16 -6.03 -10.38
N SER A 239 -18.39 -6.40 -10.02
CA SER A 239 -19.19 -7.44 -10.70
C SER A 239 -18.49 -8.81 -10.77
N LEU A 240 -17.65 -9.10 -9.76
CA LEU A 240 -16.98 -10.38 -9.62
C LEU A 240 -17.85 -11.36 -8.84
N PRO A 241 -17.85 -12.66 -9.20
CA PRO A 241 -18.64 -13.66 -8.49
C PRO A 241 -18.20 -13.78 -7.03
N GLY A 242 -19.17 -13.75 -6.11
CA GLY A 242 -18.98 -13.97 -4.68
C GLY A 242 -19.21 -15.43 -4.32
N LEU A 243 -18.19 -16.27 -4.36
CA LEU A 243 -18.29 -17.65 -3.88
C LEU A 243 -17.79 -17.71 -2.44
N THR A 244 -18.59 -18.28 -1.52
CA THR A 244 -18.22 -18.49 -0.11
C THR A 244 -16.98 -19.40 0.04
N LEU A 245 -16.76 -20.32 -0.90
CA LEU A 245 -15.56 -21.16 -0.97
C LEU A 245 -14.28 -20.36 -1.27
N THR A 246 -14.44 -19.14 -1.80
CA THR A 246 -13.31 -18.34 -2.30
C THR A 246 -12.40 -17.88 -1.16
N ASP A 247 -12.95 -17.61 0.01
CA ASP A 247 -12.18 -16.99 1.11
C ASP A 247 -11.22 -17.96 1.78
N ALA A 248 -11.67 -19.20 2.06
CA ALA A 248 -10.80 -20.26 2.60
C ALA A 248 -9.74 -20.70 1.57
N ALA A 249 -10.15 -20.84 0.29
CA ALA A 249 -9.24 -21.18 -0.79
C ALA A 249 -8.21 -20.06 -1.03
N ALA A 250 -8.62 -18.80 -1.00
CA ALA A 250 -7.73 -17.65 -1.11
C ALA A 250 -6.71 -17.62 0.04
N THR A 251 -7.15 -17.90 1.27
CA THR A 251 -6.27 -17.99 2.45
C THR A 251 -5.26 -19.12 2.32
N ALA A 252 -5.71 -20.31 1.89
CA ALA A 252 -4.81 -21.44 1.66
C ALA A 252 -3.77 -21.15 0.57
N ALA A 253 -4.21 -20.56 -0.55
CA ALA A 253 -3.33 -20.17 -1.64
C ALA A 253 -2.33 -19.08 -1.24
N LEU A 254 -2.77 -18.10 -0.42
CA LEU A 254 -1.89 -17.07 0.14
C LEU A 254 -0.83 -17.65 1.07
N ARG A 255 -1.17 -18.63 1.89
CA ARG A 255 -0.21 -19.37 2.74
C ARG A 255 0.81 -20.13 1.90
N ALA A 256 0.35 -20.83 0.85
CA ALA A 256 1.23 -21.53 -0.08
C ALA A 256 2.18 -20.54 -0.81
N PHE A 257 1.67 -19.41 -1.29
CA PHE A 257 2.47 -18.34 -1.88
C PHE A 257 3.55 -17.85 -0.91
N ARG A 258 3.17 -17.53 0.35
CA ARG A 258 4.11 -17.10 1.38
C ARG A 258 5.21 -18.14 1.62
N THR A 259 4.84 -19.41 1.79
CA THR A 259 5.80 -20.51 2.00
C THR A 259 6.78 -20.62 0.84
N GLY A 260 6.29 -20.55 -0.40
CA GLY A 260 7.13 -20.56 -1.60
C GLY A 260 8.09 -19.37 -1.66
N MET A 261 7.59 -18.18 -1.33
CA MET A 261 8.43 -16.98 -1.30
C MET A 261 9.49 -17.01 -0.21
N LEU A 262 9.17 -17.55 0.98
CA LEU A 262 10.12 -17.70 2.09
C LEU A 262 11.24 -18.69 1.77
N ALA A 263 11.04 -19.63 0.85
CA ALA A 263 12.07 -20.53 0.37
C ALA A 263 13.11 -19.85 -0.54
N LEU A 264 12.81 -18.65 -1.06
CA LEU A 264 13.75 -17.88 -1.87
C LEU A 264 14.80 -17.18 -0.99
N PRO A 265 16.03 -16.98 -1.50
CA PRO A 265 17.04 -16.20 -0.80
C PRO A 265 16.55 -14.77 -0.49
N GLU A 266 16.97 -14.22 0.64
CA GLU A 266 16.55 -12.87 1.09
C GLU A 266 16.80 -11.78 0.03
N ARG A 267 17.93 -11.85 -0.68
CA ARG A 267 18.25 -10.95 -1.77
C ARG A 267 17.23 -10.93 -2.91
N ALA A 268 16.47 -12.00 -3.09
CA ALA A 268 15.40 -12.08 -4.08
C ALA A 268 14.05 -11.59 -3.56
N ARG A 269 13.88 -11.54 -2.23
CA ARG A 269 12.64 -11.16 -1.55
C ARG A 269 12.60 -9.68 -1.14
N HIS A 270 13.77 -9.11 -0.86
CA HIS A 270 13.87 -7.76 -0.30
C HIS A 270 14.46 -6.77 -1.29
N SER A 271 13.82 -5.60 -1.38
CA SER A 271 14.35 -4.47 -2.13
C SER A 271 15.69 -4.00 -1.55
N PRO A 272 16.48 -3.23 -2.31
CA PRO A 272 17.70 -2.62 -1.77
C PRO A 272 17.45 -1.77 -0.53
N VAL A 273 16.34 -1.03 -0.48
CA VAL A 273 15.96 -0.17 0.65
C VAL A 273 15.71 -1.01 1.91
N ARG A 274 14.95 -2.12 1.78
CA ARG A 274 14.68 -3.04 2.90
C ARG A 274 15.97 -3.64 3.44
N ARG A 275 16.84 -4.12 2.57
CA ARG A 275 18.14 -4.70 2.98
C ARG A 275 18.99 -3.69 3.74
N ALA A 276 19.12 -2.48 3.19
CA ALA A 276 19.85 -1.41 3.86
C ALA A 276 19.23 -1.06 5.23
N GLY A 277 17.90 -1.11 5.36
CA GLY A 277 17.19 -0.96 6.62
C GLY A 277 17.58 -2.03 7.64
N PHE A 278 17.55 -3.30 7.24
CA PHE A 278 17.92 -4.43 8.11
C PHE A 278 19.39 -4.37 8.55
N GLU A 279 20.31 -4.11 7.63
CA GLU A 279 21.74 -3.98 7.93
C GLU A 279 22.02 -2.83 8.91
N ARG A 280 21.38 -1.69 8.69
CA ARG A 280 21.51 -0.50 9.54
C ARG A 280 21.02 -0.75 10.97
N THR A 281 19.84 -1.35 11.12
CA THR A 281 19.27 -1.59 12.46
C THR A 281 20.01 -2.70 13.20
N ALA A 282 20.48 -3.74 12.53
CA ALA A 282 21.33 -4.76 13.14
C ALA A 282 22.64 -4.17 13.69
N SER A 283 23.24 -3.24 12.94
CA SER A 283 24.47 -2.54 13.37
C SER A 283 24.23 -1.61 14.56
N ALA A 284 23.08 -0.93 14.62
CA ALA A 284 22.72 -0.04 15.73
C ALA A 284 22.51 -0.82 17.03
N VAL A 285 21.86 -1.97 16.97
CA VAL A 285 21.67 -2.87 18.14
C VAL A 285 23.02 -3.42 18.64
N ALA A 286 23.93 -3.76 17.73
CA ALA A 286 25.26 -4.30 18.11
C ALA A 286 26.18 -3.26 18.78
N VAL A 287 25.98 -1.97 18.54
CA VAL A 287 26.78 -0.87 19.13
C VAL A 287 26.21 -0.43 20.49
N GLY A 288 24.89 -0.67 20.74
CA GLY A 288 24.22 -0.31 21.99
C GLY A 288 24.20 -1.43 23.06
N ALA A 289 24.66 -2.64 22.71
CA ALA A 289 24.84 -3.77 23.61
C ALA A 289 26.30 -3.90 24.07
#